data_1982b2b378c3f1e4f902669572ac6aea
#
_entry.id   1982b2b378c3f1e4f902669572ac6aea
#
_cell.length_a   1.000
_cell.length_b   1.000
_cell.length_c   1.000
_cell.angle_alpha   90.00
_cell.angle_beta   90.00
_cell.angle_gamma   90.00
#
_symmetry.space_group_name_H-M   'P 1'
#
loop_
_entity.id
_entity.type
_entity.pdbx_description
1 polymer ?
#
loop_
_entity_poly.entity_id
_entity_poly.type
_entity_poly.pdbx_seq_one_letter_code
_entity_poly.pdbx_strand_id
1 'polypeptide(L)'
;MRSNKDCGGGGSLSPPITIYSASGDNLVEASRRASGTISRRLYYAHANLVVIGEKLAREEGVNELVDAMDRDPEFRNTTTMIIANHSTAADLVKTLTPVDKIPANKVLKTLEFTQRKWGETVKLTLQQVMEGLQSPGEETIVAGFRLVGNHEKAQKLENLQESAPESTLRASGIAVLRKGKLIDWLYGGTARGTVWILDEIQGTDINIDWAGKKEAIAYQTVRQKTSVSAQVKNGEPRISIHTRVEGDIGEMEVPVNITNPKVIRKIELSLRKEIKKELEKAIKHAQKEKADIFGFGEVIHRSRPNEWKKIKPRWSDVYFPKLNVDVTVEAYVRRSGLRNKSYLSGVKENQ
;
A
#
# COMPACT_ATOMS: atom_id res chain seq x y z
N MET A 1 -61.43 0.83 -21.20
CA MET A 1 -60.11 1.03 -21.77
C MET A 1 -59.15 1.57 -20.70
N ARG A 2 -58.35 0.71 -20.10
CA ARG A 2 -57.24 1.11 -19.18
C ARG A 2 -55.95 0.87 -19.94
N SER A 3 -55.21 1.97 -20.24
CA SER A 3 -53.91 1.89 -20.86
C SER A 3 -52.89 1.36 -19.84
N ASN A 4 -52.26 0.25 -20.15
CA ASN A 4 -51.00 -0.17 -19.54
C ASN A 4 -49.96 0.89 -19.76
N LYS A 5 -49.50 1.58 -18.69
CA LYS A 5 -48.29 2.34 -18.70
C LYS A 5 -47.15 1.40 -18.32
N ASP A 6 -46.26 1.25 -19.25
CA ASP A 6 -45.01 0.52 -19.13
C ASP A 6 -44.27 0.89 -17.85
N CYS A 7 -44.01 -0.11 -17.01
CA CYS A 7 -42.99 -0.06 -15.96
C CYS A 7 -41.60 -0.16 -16.60
N GLY A 8 -41.20 0.92 -17.29
CA GLY A 8 -39.80 1.13 -17.66
C GLY A 8 -39.04 1.48 -16.41
N GLY A 9 -38.20 0.58 -15.94
CA GLY A 9 -37.23 0.83 -14.87
C GLY A 9 -36.20 1.85 -15.31
N GLY A 10 -36.57 3.14 -15.30
CA GLY A 10 -35.64 4.26 -15.46
C GLY A 10 -34.73 4.32 -14.23
N GLY A 11 -33.54 3.76 -14.36
CA GLY A 11 -32.51 3.98 -13.35
C GLY A 11 -32.34 5.49 -13.13
N SER A 12 -32.38 5.93 -11.85
CA SER A 12 -32.22 7.32 -11.47
C SER A 12 -30.95 7.91 -12.13
N LEU A 13 -31.13 8.95 -12.93
CA LEU A 13 -30.06 9.76 -13.54
C LEU A 13 -29.32 10.64 -12.50
N SER A 14 -29.61 10.48 -11.22
CA SER A 14 -28.95 11.24 -10.16
C SER A 14 -27.64 10.56 -9.72
N PRO A 15 -26.62 11.35 -9.32
CA PRO A 15 -25.40 10.81 -8.75
C PRO A 15 -25.72 9.91 -7.54
N PRO A 16 -24.99 8.78 -7.37
CA PRO A 16 -25.24 7.84 -6.28
C PRO A 16 -24.80 8.35 -4.90
N ILE A 17 -24.15 9.52 -4.86
CA ILE A 17 -23.62 10.16 -3.66
C ILE A 17 -24.02 11.65 -3.61
N THR A 18 -24.07 12.19 -2.40
CA THR A 18 -24.16 13.62 -2.16
C THR A 18 -22.94 14.08 -1.37
N ILE A 19 -22.33 15.17 -1.80
CA ILE A 19 -21.15 15.75 -1.17
C ILE A 19 -21.54 17.00 -0.43
N TYR A 20 -21.13 17.07 0.81
CA TYR A 20 -21.24 18.26 1.65
C TYR A 20 -19.85 18.74 2.01
N SER A 21 -19.69 20.05 2.19
CA SER A 21 -18.44 20.67 2.65
C SER A 21 -18.73 21.66 3.77
N ALA A 22 -17.84 21.69 4.73
CA ALA A 22 -17.82 22.69 5.79
C ALA A 22 -16.37 22.99 6.16
N SER A 23 -16.15 24.17 6.71
CA SER A 23 -14.86 24.61 7.24
C SER A 23 -14.98 24.98 8.70
N GLY A 24 -13.90 24.84 9.45
CA GLY A 24 -13.78 25.19 10.86
C GLY A 24 -12.31 25.17 11.28
N ASP A 25 -12.00 25.74 12.42
CA ASP A 25 -10.64 25.77 12.96
C ASP A 25 -10.18 24.40 13.46
N ASN A 26 -11.13 23.48 13.62
CA ASN A 26 -10.87 22.09 13.96
C ASN A 26 -11.98 21.16 13.40
N LEU A 27 -11.75 19.85 13.48
CA LEU A 27 -12.67 18.83 12.94
C LEU A 27 -14.06 18.89 13.58
N VAL A 28 -14.14 19.13 14.89
CA VAL A 28 -15.42 19.20 15.62
C VAL A 28 -16.23 20.40 15.17
N GLU A 29 -15.61 21.55 15.02
CA GLU A 29 -16.27 22.76 14.54
C GLU A 29 -16.74 22.61 13.10
N ALA A 30 -15.87 22.11 12.21
CA ALA A 30 -16.23 21.86 10.82
C ALA A 30 -17.44 20.89 10.72
N SER A 31 -17.43 19.82 11.51
CA SER A 31 -18.54 18.87 11.58
C SER A 31 -19.85 19.52 12.05
N ARG A 32 -19.79 20.37 13.07
CA ARG A 32 -20.98 21.11 13.57
C ARG A 32 -21.48 22.13 12.56
N ARG A 33 -20.60 22.87 11.90
CA ARG A 33 -20.96 23.82 10.85
C ARG A 33 -21.64 23.14 9.66
N ALA A 34 -21.24 21.89 9.34
CA ALA A 34 -21.87 21.09 8.30
C ALA A 34 -23.37 20.85 8.57
N SER A 35 -23.81 20.82 9.83
CA SER A 35 -25.24 20.67 10.18
C SER A 35 -26.15 21.82 9.66
N GLY A 36 -25.57 22.96 9.33
CA GLY A 36 -26.32 24.06 8.71
C GLY A 36 -26.75 23.80 7.25
N THR A 37 -26.13 22.78 6.59
CA THR A 37 -26.44 22.40 5.19
C THR A 37 -26.96 20.99 5.05
N ILE A 38 -26.80 20.15 6.08
CA ILE A 38 -27.17 18.74 6.05
C ILE A 38 -28.45 18.53 6.85
N SER A 39 -29.51 18.07 6.20
CA SER A 39 -30.83 17.84 6.82
C SER A 39 -30.91 16.57 7.70
N ARG A 40 -29.79 15.88 7.90
CA ARG A 40 -29.68 14.65 8.71
C ARG A 40 -28.47 14.76 9.65
N ARG A 41 -28.55 14.07 10.81
CA ARG A 41 -27.37 13.94 11.69
C ARG A 41 -26.24 13.24 10.95
N LEU A 42 -25.04 13.82 11.00
CA LEU A 42 -23.82 13.13 10.62
C LEU A 42 -23.54 12.03 11.65
N TYR A 43 -23.36 10.81 11.17
CA TYR A 43 -23.09 9.65 12.00
C TYR A 43 -21.88 8.92 11.46
N TYR A 44 -20.75 9.04 12.13
CA TYR A 44 -19.45 8.56 11.65
C TYR A 44 -19.22 7.06 11.87
N ALA A 45 -20.10 6.34 12.60
CA ALA A 45 -19.96 4.91 12.82
C ALA A 45 -20.01 4.05 11.53
N HIS A 46 -20.46 4.64 10.41
CA HIS A 46 -20.45 3.98 9.10
C HIS A 46 -19.38 4.56 8.16
N ALA A 47 -18.52 5.48 8.64
CA ALA A 47 -17.38 5.92 7.88
C ALA A 47 -16.39 4.75 7.73
N ASN A 48 -16.10 4.36 6.50
CA ASN A 48 -15.19 3.27 6.17
C ASN A 48 -13.90 3.76 5.49
N LEU A 49 -13.85 5.04 5.13
CA LEU A 49 -12.70 5.68 4.51
C LEU A 49 -12.50 7.10 5.03
N VAL A 50 -11.28 7.41 5.42
CA VAL A 50 -10.79 8.77 5.67
C VAL A 50 -9.75 9.12 4.61
N VAL A 51 -9.91 10.26 3.96
CA VAL A 51 -8.98 10.79 2.97
C VAL A 51 -8.37 12.08 3.47
N ILE A 52 -7.05 12.09 3.64
CA ILE A 52 -6.30 13.28 4.05
C ILE A 52 -5.65 13.94 2.82
N GLY A 53 -5.76 15.24 2.69
CA GLY A 53 -5.09 15.98 1.62
C GLY A 53 -3.58 16.00 1.81
N GLU A 54 -2.81 15.84 0.72
CA GLU A 54 -1.35 15.84 0.77
C GLU A 54 -0.77 17.09 1.41
N LYS A 55 -1.32 18.27 1.07
CA LYS A 55 -0.87 19.54 1.63
C LYS A 55 -1.00 19.57 3.16
N LEU A 56 -2.15 19.18 3.68
CA LEU A 56 -2.39 19.10 5.11
C LEU A 56 -1.42 18.13 5.80
N ALA A 57 -1.26 16.94 5.23
CA ALA A 57 -0.33 15.93 5.76
C ALA A 57 1.13 16.41 5.79
N ARG A 58 1.55 17.27 4.83
CA ARG A 58 2.90 17.83 4.80
C ARG A 58 3.09 19.00 5.75
N GLU A 59 2.18 19.94 5.75
CA GLU A 59 2.34 21.21 6.47
C GLU A 59 2.00 21.06 7.97
N GLU A 60 0.89 20.46 8.28
CA GLU A 60 0.39 20.31 9.65
C GLU A 60 0.62 18.91 10.22
N GLY A 61 0.50 17.89 9.37
CA GLY A 61 0.58 16.49 9.77
C GLY A 61 -0.79 15.88 10.04
N VAL A 62 -0.79 14.67 10.58
CA VAL A 62 -2.01 13.88 10.79
C VAL A 62 -2.35 13.68 12.27
N ASN A 63 -1.46 14.05 13.20
CA ASN A 63 -1.60 13.74 14.62
C ASN A 63 -2.89 14.30 15.24
N GLU A 64 -3.17 15.57 15.02
CA GLU A 64 -4.35 16.23 15.58
C GLU A 64 -5.66 15.68 15.00
N LEU A 65 -5.65 15.34 13.71
CA LEU A 65 -6.80 14.71 13.07
C LEU A 65 -7.06 13.31 13.62
N VAL A 66 -6.00 12.53 13.79
CA VAL A 66 -6.09 11.17 14.34
C VAL A 66 -6.56 11.20 15.79
N ASP A 67 -6.00 12.09 16.62
CA ASP A 67 -6.44 12.28 18.02
C ASP A 67 -7.92 12.71 18.10
N ALA A 68 -8.36 13.63 17.23
CA ALA A 68 -9.75 14.07 17.18
C ALA A 68 -10.72 12.94 16.79
N MET A 69 -10.32 12.07 15.86
CA MET A 69 -11.12 10.90 15.46
C MET A 69 -11.16 9.83 16.57
N ASP A 70 -10.05 9.62 17.28
CA ASP A 70 -10.00 8.66 18.39
C ASP A 70 -10.86 9.10 19.59
N ARG A 71 -10.98 10.41 19.82
CA ARG A 71 -11.84 10.96 20.87
C ARG A 71 -13.33 10.94 20.53
N ASP A 72 -13.69 10.79 19.27
CA ASP A 72 -15.07 10.73 18.85
C ASP A 72 -15.60 9.29 18.96
N PRO A 73 -16.56 9.02 19.88
CA PRO A 73 -17.06 7.67 20.11
C PRO A 73 -17.84 7.07 18.93
N GLU A 74 -18.17 7.88 17.93
CA GLU A 74 -18.83 7.41 16.72
C GLU A 74 -17.82 6.93 15.66
N PHE A 75 -16.54 7.38 15.70
CA PHE A 75 -15.53 6.93 14.77
C PHE A 75 -15.08 5.48 15.09
N ARG A 76 -15.01 4.66 14.05
CA ARG A 76 -14.51 3.27 14.20
C ARG A 76 -13.02 3.21 13.90
N ASN A 77 -12.28 2.57 14.78
CA ASN A 77 -10.84 2.34 14.62
C ASN A 77 -10.51 1.46 13.39
N THR A 78 -11.51 0.74 12.85
CA THR A 78 -11.41 -0.07 11.63
C THR A 78 -11.55 0.74 10.34
N THR A 79 -11.83 2.05 10.42
CA THR A 79 -11.89 2.95 9.26
C THR A 79 -10.53 2.97 8.55
N THR A 80 -10.53 2.78 7.23
CA THR A 80 -9.30 2.84 6.42
C THR A 80 -8.87 4.29 6.23
N MET A 81 -7.58 4.56 6.36
CA MET A 81 -7.00 5.88 6.13
C MET A 81 -6.12 5.88 4.88
N ILE A 82 -6.23 6.93 4.06
CA ILE A 82 -5.38 7.17 2.89
C ILE A 82 -4.97 8.63 2.80
N ILE A 83 -3.89 8.91 2.05
CA ILE A 83 -3.48 10.27 1.71
C ILE A 83 -3.66 10.48 0.20
N ALA A 84 -4.24 11.61 -0.18
CA ALA A 84 -4.36 12.00 -1.59
C ALA A 84 -2.97 12.37 -2.13
N ASN A 85 -2.51 11.62 -3.15
CA ASN A 85 -1.21 11.80 -3.77
C ASN A 85 -1.36 12.61 -5.06
N HIS A 86 -0.72 13.77 -5.15
CA HIS A 86 -0.85 14.71 -6.28
C HIS A 86 -2.30 15.01 -6.68
N SER A 87 -3.19 14.98 -5.72
CA SER A 87 -4.63 15.24 -5.86
C SER A 87 -5.14 15.85 -4.56
N THR A 88 -6.32 16.47 -4.59
CA THR A 88 -6.95 16.88 -3.35
C THR A 88 -7.80 15.74 -2.75
N ALA A 89 -8.02 15.76 -1.45
CA ALA A 89 -8.97 14.84 -0.82
C ALA A 89 -10.38 14.97 -1.43
N ALA A 90 -10.78 16.19 -1.80
CA ALA A 90 -12.03 16.47 -2.46
C ALA A 90 -12.14 15.80 -3.84
N ASP A 91 -11.06 15.77 -4.63
CA ASP A 91 -11.04 15.08 -5.93
C ASP A 91 -11.33 13.59 -5.76
N LEU A 92 -10.72 12.96 -4.74
CA LEU A 92 -10.90 11.51 -4.52
C LEU A 92 -12.34 11.18 -4.12
N VAL A 93 -12.96 11.95 -3.22
CA VAL A 93 -14.31 11.65 -2.74
C VAL A 93 -15.41 12.08 -3.71
N LYS A 94 -15.12 13.01 -4.62
CA LYS A 94 -16.08 13.51 -5.63
C LYS A 94 -16.07 12.71 -6.93
N THR A 95 -15.02 11.93 -7.20
CA THR A 95 -14.86 11.18 -8.46
C THR A 95 -15.93 10.09 -8.56
N LEU A 96 -16.77 10.18 -9.57
CA LEU A 96 -17.76 9.15 -9.88
C LEU A 96 -17.09 8.02 -10.66
N THR A 97 -17.37 6.78 -10.26
CA THR A 97 -16.71 5.60 -10.86
C THR A 97 -17.75 4.59 -11.36
N PRO A 98 -17.60 4.04 -12.61
CA PRO A 98 -18.65 3.23 -13.25
C PRO A 98 -19.01 1.94 -12.50
N VAL A 99 -18.02 1.17 -12.05
CA VAL A 99 -18.23 -0.15 -11.45
C VAL A 99 -18.64 -0.03 -9.98
N ASP A 100 -17.83 0.66 -9.19
CA ASP A 100 -18.16 0.93 -7.79
C ASP A 100 -18.70 2.36 -7.69
N LYS A 101 -19.99 2.52 -7.86
CA LYS A 101 -20.66 3.84 -7.93
C LYS A 101 -20.30 4.80 -6.79
N ILE A 102 -19.90 4.26 -5.62
CA ILE A 102 -19.44 5.03 -4.46
C ILE A 102 -17.91 5.09 -4.48
N PRO A 103 -17.27 6.28 -4.57
CA PRO A 103 -15.81 6.42 -4.64
C PRO A 103 -15.06 5.72 -3.51
N ALA A 104 -15.57 5.80 -2.29
CA ALA A 104 -14.97 5.11 -1.15
C ALA A 104 -14.87 3.59 -1.35
N ASN A 105 -15.90 2.97 -1.91
CA ASN A 105 -15.88 1.53 -2.21
C ASN A 105 -14.83 1.19 -3.28
N LYS A 106 -14.72 2.04 -4.31
CA LYS A 106 -13.66 1.89 -5.33
C LYS A 106 -12.28 1.92 -4.72
N VAL A 107 -12.00 2.89 -3.84
CA VAL A 107 -10.73 3.02 -3.13
C VAL A 107 -10.44 1.78 -2.30
N LEU A 108 -11.36 1.37 -1.44
CA LEU A 108 -11.19 0.23 -0.53
C LEU A 108 -10.93 -1.08 -1.28
N LYS A 109 -11.72 -1.38 -2.32
CA LYS A 109 -11.53 -2.57 -3.15
C LYS A 109 -10.22 -2.52 -3.93
N THR A 110 -9.86 -1.34 -4.48
CA THR A 110 -8.60 -1.19 -5.21
C THR A 110 -7.41 -1.42 -4.29
N LEU A 111 -7.43 -0.89 -3.05
CA LEU A 111 -6.38 -1.18 -2.06
C LEU A 111 -6.25 -2.67 -1.79
N GLU A 112 -7.37 -3.33 -1.54
CA GLU A 112 -7.38 -4.77 -1.26
C GLU A 112 -6.85 -5.59 -2.44
N PHE A 113 -7.27 -5.28 -3.67
CA PHE A 113 -6.76 -5.96 -4.87
C PHE A 113 -5.28 -5.67 -5.13
N THR A 114 -4.84 -4.42 -4.94
CA THR A 114 -3.44 -4.05 -5.15
C THR A 114 -2.53 -4.72 -4.12
N GLN A 115 -2.92 -4.78 -2.86
CA GLN A 115 -2.19 -5.50 -1.81
C GLN A 115 -2.09 -7.00 -2.12
N ARG A 116 -3.19 -7.62 -2.60
CA ARG A 116 -3.25 -9.05 -2.91
C ARG A 116 -2.51 -9.45 -4.20
N LYS A 117 -2.32 -8.53 -5.15
CA LYS A 117 -1.86 -8.87 -6.50
C LYS A 117 -0.59 -8.17 -6.92
N TRP A 118 -0.28 -7.00 -6.36
CA TRP A 118 0.83 -6.17 -6.81
C TRP A 118 1.87 -5.87 -5.73
N GLY A 119 1.47 -5.80 -4.47
CA GLY A 119 2.37 -5.66 -3.32
C GLY A 119 3.06 -4.29 -3.20
N GLU A 120 2.58 -3.25 -3.85
CA GLU A 120 3.14 -1.88 -3.76
C GLU A 120 2.30 -0.94 -2.89
N THR A 121 1.38 -1.49 -2.12
CA THR A 121 0.55 -0.74 -1.17
C THR A 121 0.17 -1.62 0.00
N VAL A 122 -0.22 -1.00 1.09
CA VAL A 122 -0.72 -1.66 2.29
C VAL A 122 -1.97 -0.93 2.78
N LYS A 123 -3.02 -1.69 3.08
CA LYS A 123 -4.27 -1.14 3.64
C LYS A 123 -4.12 -1.06 5.15
N LEU A 124 -4.12 0.16 5.69
CA LEU A 124 -4.07 0.39 7.12
C LEU A 124 -5.35 1.02 7.64
N THR A 125 -5.74 0.58 8.83
CA THR A 125 -6.85 1.15 9.58
C THR A 125 -6.38 2.33 10.43
N LEU A 126 -7.32 3.15 10.89
CA LEU A 126 -7.05 4.25 11.82
C LEU A 126 -6.29 3.76 13.06
N GLN A 127 -6.69 2.61 13.61
CA GLN A 127 -5.99 2.00 14.76
C GLN A 127 -4.51 1.71 14.45
N GLN A 128 -4.21 1.08 13.34
CA GLN A 128 -2.83 0.75 12.96
C GLN A 128 -1.98 2.00 12.73
N VAL A 129 -2.58 3.05 12.15
CA VAL A 129 -1.91 4.35 12.00
C VAL A 129 -1.62 4.97 13.38
N MET A 130 -2.57 4.93 14.29
CA MET A 130 -2.38 5.43 15.68
C MET A 130 -1.28 4.67 16.41
N GLU A 131 -1.29 3.34 16.32
CA GLU A 131 -0.25 2.48 16.92
C GLU A 131 1.14 2.87 16.41
N GLY A 132 1.30 3.07 15.09
CA GLY A 132 2.56 3.51 14.51
C GLY A 132 2.97 4.93 14.94
N LEU A 133 2.02 5.88 15.00
CA LEU A 133 2.29 7.25 15.48
C LEU A 133 2.69 7.31 16.96
N GLN A 134 2.22 6.37 17.77
CA GLN A 134 2.53 6.29 19.21
C GLN A 134 3.77 5.43 19.50
N SER A 135 4.20 4.62 18.54
CA SER A 135 5.35 3.72 18.71
C SER A 135 6.66 4.50 18.88
N PRO A 136 7.42 4.26 19.93
CA PRO A 136 8.63 5.05 20.20
C PRO A 136 9.82 4.74 19.28
N GLY A 137 9.72 3.74 18.42
CA GLY A 137 10.82 3.29 17.57
C GLY A 137 10.36 2.95 16.16
N GLU A 138 9.25 3.55 15.73
CA GLU A 138 8.64 3.34 14.42
C GLU A 138 8.09 4.64 13.88
N GLU A 139 8.13 4.82 12.59
CA GLU A 139 7.45 5.88 11.87
C GLU A 139 6.35 5.26 11.00
N THR A 140 5.27 5.99 10.80
CA THR A 140 4.06 5.45 10.17
C THR A 140 4.09 5.61 8.66
N ILE A 141 3.46 4.68 7.98
CA ILE A 141 3.17 4.76 6.53
C ILE A 141 1.66 4.80 6.30
N VAL A 142 1.24 5.33 5.15
CA VAL A 142 -0.17 5.37 4.74
C VAL A 142 -0.27 5.17 3.23
N ALA A 143 -1.26 4.42 2.77
CA ALA A 143 -1.48 4.24 1.33
C ALA A 143 -1.84 5.54 0.64
N GLY A 144 -1.28 5.75 -0.56
CA GLY A 144 -1.59 6.88 -1.42
C GLY A 144 -2.64 6.54 -2.48
N PHE A 145 -3.47 7.52 -2.81
CA PHE A 145 -4.40 7.46 -3.93
C PHE A 145 -4.37 8.75 -4.72
N ARG A 146 -4.57 8.66 -6.03
CA ARG A 146 -4.68 9.82 -6.89
C ARG A 146 -5.83 9.70 -7.87
N LEU A 147 -6.33 10.84 -8.30
CA LEU A 147 -7.15 10.98 -9.48
C LEU A 147 -6.24 11.02 -10.71
N VAL A 148 -6.54 10.19 -11.70
CA VAL A 148 -5.87 10.18 -13.00
C VAL A 148 -6.90 10.61 -14.05
N GLY A 149 -6.54 11.54 -14.90
CA GLY A 149 -7.41 12.08 -15.95
C GLY A 149 -7.91 13.48 -15.68
N ASN A 150 -9.06 13.84 -16.21
CA ASN A 150 -9.62 15.19 -16.13
C ASN A 150 -10.43 15.39 -14.84
N HIS A 151 -9.97 16.29 -13.97
CA HIS A 151 -10.59 16.58 -12.66
C HIS A 151 -12.03 17.10 -12.75
N GLU A 152 -12.34 17.92 -13.76
CA GLU A 152 -13.69 18.48 -13.93
C GLU A 152 -14.68 17.42 -14.41
N LYS A 153 -14.25 16.54 -15.31
CA LYS A 153 -15.09 15.46 -15.83
C LYS A 153 -15.30 14.33 -14.83
N ALA A 154 -14.36 14.14 -13.90
CA ALA A 154 -14.43 13.12 -12.86
C ALA A 154 -15.72 13.19 -12.02
N GLN A 155 -16.29 14.38 -11.86
CA GLN A 155 -17.48 14.67 -11.03
C GLN A 155 -18.79 14.63 -11.81
N LYS A 156 -18.74 14.44 -13.14
CA LYS A 156 -19.92 14.46 -14.02
C LYS A 156 -20.50 13.07 -14.21
N LEU A 157 -21.81 12.99 -14.48
CA LEU A 157 -22.52 11.75 -14.73
C LEU A 157 -21.99 11.01 -15.94
N GLU A 158 -21.49 11.72 -16.94
CA GLU A 158 -20.89 11.17 -18.15
C GLU A 158 -19.76 10.21 -17.81
N ASN A 159 -18.95 10.51 -16.78
CA ASN A 159 -17.87 9.62 -16.31
C ASN A 159 -18.37 8.25 -15.80
N LEU A 160 -19.66 8.15 -15.40
CA LEU A 160 -20.29 6.87 -15.03
C LEU A 160 -20.80 6.08 -16.25
N GLN A 161 -21.08 6.77 -17.35
CA GLN A 161 -21.75 6.19 -18.53
C GLN A 161 -20.76 5.71 -19.58
N GLU A 162 -19.49 6.14 -19.48
CA GLU A 162 -18.46 5.77 -20.44
C GLU A 162 -17.83 4.41 -20.06
N SER A 163 -17.66 3.54 -21.06
CA SER A 163 -16.93 2.27 -20.91
C SER A 163 -15.43 2.48 -20.69
N ALA A 164 -14.90 3.62 -21.15
CA ALA A 164 -13.54 4.09 -20.92
C ALA A 164 -13.58 5.49 -20.30
N PRO A 165 -13.80 5.60 -18.97
CA PRO A 165 -13.97 6.89 -18.32
C PRO A 165 -12.69 7.72 -18.41
N GLU A 166 -12.83 9.01 -18.72
CA GLU A 166 -11.70 9.94 -18.83
C GLU A 166 -10.98 10.15 -17.49
N SER A 167 -11.61 9.76 -16.39
CA SER A 167 -11.08 9.96 -15.05
C SER A 167 -11.30 8.74 -14.17
N THR A 168 -10.27 8.34 -13.44
CA THR A 168 -10.35 7.19 -12.55
C THR A 168 -9.49 7.38 -11.30
N LEU A 169 -9.88 6.69 -10.20
CA LEU A 169 -9.10 6.62 -8.97
C LEU A 169 -8.09 5.47 -9.06
N ARG A 170 -6.84 5.76 -8.70
CA ARG A 170 -5.74 4.80 -8.76
C ARG A 170 -4.94 4.81 -7.45
N ALA A 171 -4.60 3.62 -6.95
CA ALA A 171 -3.61 3.48 -5.88
C ALA A 171 -2.25 4.02 -6.37
N SER A 172 -1.57 4.83 -5.57
CA SER A 172 -0.38 5.55 -5.98
C SER A 172 0.59 5.77 -4.81
N GLY A 173 1.52 4.85 -4.66
CA GLY A 173 2.59 4.93 -3.68
C GLY A 173 2.16 4.68 -2.23
N ILE A 174 3.15 4.71 -1.37
CA ILE A 174 3.03 4.66 0.09
C ILE A 174 3.61 5.95 0.64
N ALA A 175 2.81 6.71 1.38
CA ALA A 175 3.24 7.91 2.09
C ALA A 175 4.10 7.52 3.29
N VAL A 176 5.24 8.17 3.47
CA VAL A 176 6.10 8.05 4.65
C VAL A 176 5.81 9.24 5.56
N LEU A 177 5.33 8.94 6.76
CA LEU A 177 5.15 9.96 7.79
C LEU A 177 6.34 9.93 8.74
N ARG A 178 6.81 11.11 9.11
CA ARG A 178 7.80 11.28 10.18
C ARG A 178 7.24 12.23 11.21
N LYS A 179 7.11 11.74 12.45
CA LYS A 179 6.43 12.48 13.54
C LYS A 179 5.01 12.95 13.14
N GLY A 180 4.33 12.13 12.34
CA GLY A 180 3.00 12.42 11.81
C GLY A 180 2.94 13.35 10.60
N LYS A 181 4.07 13.89 10.09
CA LYS A 181 4.11 14.70 8.87
C LYS A 181 4.57 13.89 7.67
N LEU A 182 3.89 14.07 6.54
CA LEU A 182 4.28 13.47 5.27
C LEU A 182 5.60 14.07 4.78
N ILE A 183 6.62 13.25 4.67
CA ILE A 183 7.96 13.65 4.20
C ILE A 183 8.25 13.16 2.79
N ASP A 184 7.80 11.95 2.44
CA ASP A 184 8.14 11.32 1.17
C ASP A 184 7.09 10.31 0.70
N TRP A 185 7.26 9.85 -0.55
CA TRP A 185 6.45 8.81 -1.19
C TRP A 185 7.32 7.67 -1.70
N LEU A 186 6.91 6.43 -1.42
CA LEU A 186 7.54 5.22 -1.94
C LEU A 186 6.77 4.71 -3.15
N TYR A 187 7.50 4.31 -4.21
CA TYR A 187 6.93 3.75 -5.43
C TYR A 187 7.70 2.53 -5.91
N GLY A 188 7.04 1.67 -6.69
CA GLY A 188 7.65 0.52 -7.36
C GLY A 188 8.41 -0.39 -6.40
N GLY A 189 9.60 -0.82 -6.78
CA GLY A 189 10.42 -1.72 -5.97
C GLY A 189 10.78 -1.20 -4.58
N THR A 190 10.75 0.12 -4.31
CA THR A 190 10.95 0.66 -2.95
C THR A 190 9.70 0.46 -2.10
N ALA A 191 8.51 0.70 -2.65
CA ALA A 191 7.25 0.42 -1.96
C ALA A 191 7.11 -1.09 -1.71
N ARG A 192 7.36 -1.92 -2.73
CA ARG A 192 7.28 -3.38 -2.60
C ARG A 192 8.31 -3.93 -1.61
N GLY A 193 9.54 -3.42 -1.64
CA GLY A 193 10.58 -3.75 -0.65
C GLY A 193 10.15 -3.44 0.79
N THR A 194 9.42 -2.34 1.00
CA THR A 194 8.83 -2.00 2.30
C THR A 194 7.77 -3.03 2.70
N VAL A 195 6.85 -3.37 1.80
CA VAL A 195 5.78 -4.35 2.07
C VAL A 195 6.35 -5.76 2.33
N TRP A 196 7.47 -6.14 1.66
CA TRP A 196 8.23 -7.36 1.98
C TRP A 196 8.71 -7.39 3.43
N ILE A 197 9.35 -6.30 3.89
CA ILE A 197 9.92 -6.23 5.25
C ILE A 197 8.83 -6.27 6.31
N LEU A 198 7.69 -5.64 6.05
CA LEU A 198 6.54 -5.60 6.94
C LEU A 198 5.75 -6.93 7.02
N ASP A 199 6.13 -7.94 6.24
CA ASP A 199 5.45 -9.25 6.14
C ASP A 199 4.02 -9.14 5.57
N GLU A 200 3.74 -8.13 4.74
CA GLU A 200 2.40 -7.78 4.23
C GLU A 200 2.19 -8.15 2.74
N ILE A 201 3.16 -8.76 2.06
CA ILE A 201 2.98 -9.25 0.69
C ILE A 201 2.00 -10.43 0.68
N GLN A 202 0.85 -10.24 0.08
CA GLN A 202 -0.14 -11.30 -0.15
C GLN A 202 0.00 -11.92 -1.55
N GLY A 203 0.52 -11.16 -2.52
CA GLY A 203 0.83 -11.58 -3.87
C GLY A 203 1.54 -10.45 -4.62
N THR A 204 2.52 -10.82 -5.43
CA THR A 204 3.24 -9.89 -6.32
C THR A 204 3.98 -10.69 -7.38
N ASP A 205 4.34 -10.03 -8.47
CA ASP A 205 5.15 -10.61 -9.52
C ASP A 205 6.60 -10.14 -9.40
N ILE A 206 7.53 -11.07 -9.61
CA ILE A 206 8.96 -10.78 -9.68
C ILE A 206 9.45 -11.24 -11.04
N ASN A 207 9.97 -10.30 -11.82
CA ASN A 207 10.55 -10.58 -13.12
C ASN A 207 12.07 -10.76 -12.99
N ILE A 208 12.60 -11.80 -13.62
CA ILE A 208 14.03 -12.05 -13.64
C ILE A 208 14.56 -12.16 -15.07
N ASP A 209 15.79 -11.73 -15.24
CA ASP A 209 16.53 -11.87 -16.49
C ASP A 209 16.96 -13.34 -16.69
N TRP A 210 16.87 -13.83 -17.94
CA TRP A 210 17.28 -15.18 -18.26
C TRP A 210 17.87 -15.29 -19.66
N ALA A 211 18.98 -16.00 -19.79
CA ALA A 211 19.65 -16.27 -21.07
C ALA A 211 19.88 -15.00 -21.93
N GLY A 212 20.25 -13.90 -21.31
CA GLY A 212 20.52 -12.62 -22.00
C GLY A 212 19.27 -11.79 -22.32
N LYS A 213 18.07 -12.30 -22.08
CA LYS A 213 16.82 -11.54 -22.20
C LYS A 213 16.40 -10.96 -20.86
N LYS A 214 16.07 -9.66 -20.84
CA LYS A 214 15.55 -8.98 -19.65
C LYS A 214 14.14 -9.45 -19.34
N GLU A 215 13.84 -9.57 -18.04
CA GLU A 215 12.49 -9.88 -17.54
C GLU A 215 11.84 -11.12 -18.17
N ALA A 216 12.67 -12.09 -18.60
CA ALA A 216 12.25 -13.23 -19.40
C ALA A 216 11.45 -14.30 -18.66
N ILE A 217 11.45 -14.27 -17.33
CA ILE A 217 10.67 -15.18 -16.48
C ILE A 217 9.91 -14.35 -15.46
N ALA A 218 8.59 -14.48 -15.45
CA ALA A 218 7.71 -13.91 -14.44
C ALA A 218 7.40 -14.96 -13.37
N TYR A 219 7.69 -14.62 -12.12
CA TYR A 219 7.42 -15.45 -10.95
C TYR A 219 6.32 -14.80 -10.12
N GLN A 220 5.29 -15.55 -9.80
CA GLN A 220 4.15 -15.11 -9.01
C GLN A 220 4.27 -15.61 -7.57
N THR A 221 4.41 -14.68 -6.63
CA THR A 221 4.44 -15.01 -5.21
C THR A 221 3.08 -15.49 -4.73
N VAL A 222 3.06 -16.61 -4.04
CA VAL A 222 1.86 -17.23 -3.44
C VAL A 222 1.88 -17.09 -1.92
N ARG A 223 3.06 -17.16 -1.33
CA ARG A 223 3.25 -17.05 0.12
C ARG A 223 4.58 -16.39 0.42
N GLN A 224 4.57 -15.54 1.42
CA GLN A 224 5.79 -15.05 2.03
C GLN A 224 5.74 -15.16 3.56
N LYS A 225 6.92 -15.14 4.17
CA LYS A 225 7.09 -14.92 5.60
C LYS A 225 8.40 -14.18 5.82
N THR A 226 8.31 -13.01 6.46
CA THR A 226 9.46 -12.24 6.90
C THR A 226 9.56 -12.26 8.41
N SER A 227 10.76 -12.46 8.92
CA SER A 227 11.08 -12.31 10.33
C SER A 227 12.19 -11.29 10.51
N VAL A 228 12.03 -10.42 11.49
CA VAL A 228 12.99 -9.38 11.86
C VAL A 228 13.47 -9.66 13.28
N SER A 229 14.78 -9.69 13.47
CA SER A 229 15.40 -9.88 14.78
C SER A 229 16.47 -8.82 15.03
N ALA A 230 16.67 -8.47 16.31
CA ALA A 230 17.63 -7.47 16.73
C ALA A 230 18.68 -8.05 17.66
N GLN A 231 19.91 -7.60 17.50
CA GLN A 231 21.02 -7.83 18.40
C GLN A 231 21.66 -6.49 18.76
N VAL A 232 22.13 -6.36 19.99
CA VAL A 232 22.94 -5.19 20.40
C VAL A 232 24.26 -5.72 20.93
N LYS A 233 25.36 -5.36 20.27
CA LYS A 233 26.73 -5.72 20.69
C LYS A 233 27.52 -4.46 20.95
N ASN A 234 28.08 -4.32 22.14
CA ASN A 234 28.89 -3.15 22.54
C ASN A 234 28.16 -1.80 22.34
N GLY A 235 26.83 -1.78 22.55
CA GLY A 235 26.01 -0.58 22.36
C GLY A 235 25.62 -0.28 20.91
N GLU A 236 26.09 -1.09 19.95
CA GLU A 236 25.73 -0.96 18.53
C GLU A 236 24.60 -1.93 18.16
N PRO A 237 23.44 -1.41 17.72
CA PRO A 237 22.34 -2.23 17.26
C PRO A 237 22.63 -2.83 15.88
N ARG A 238 22.14 -4.05 15.67
CA ARG A 238 22.13 -4.76 14.37
C ARG A 238 20.78 -5.40 14.17
N ILE A 239 20.29 -5.36 12.93
CA ILE A 239 19.05 -6.03 12.54
C ILE A 239 19.37 -7.15 11.56
N SER A 240 18.68 -8.27 11.72
CA SER A 240 18.70 -9.36 10.75
C SER A 240 17.30 -9.58 10.24
N ILE A 241 17.13 -9.53 8.92
CA ILE A 241 15.89 -9.80 8.21
C ILE A 241 16.03 -11.13 7.47
N HIS A 242 15.10 -12.04 7.70
CA HIS A 242 15.01 -13.30 6.98
C HIS A 242 13.64 -13.38 6.29
N THR A 243 13.64 -13.36 4.96
CA THR A 243 12.44 -13.44 4.13
C THR A 243 12.42 -14.76 3.38
N ARG A 244 11.37 -15.55 3.58
CA ARG A 244 11.10 -16.78 2.82
C ARG A 244 9.92 -16.54 1.89
N VAL A 245 10.10 -16.91 0.61
CA VAL A 245 9.13 -16.70 -0.45
C VAL A 245 8.88 -18.01 -1.19
N GLU A 246 7.62 -18.31 -1.44
CA GLU A 246 7.16 -19.45 -2.21
C GLU A 246 6.19 -18.96 -3.30
N GLY A 247 6.36 -19.49 -4.51
CA GLY A 247 5.50 -19.10 -5.62
C GLY A 247 5.67 -19.96 -6.85
N ASP A 248 5.01 -19.56 -7.90
CA ASP A 248 4.90 -20.32 -9.14
C ASP A 248 5.51 -19.52 -10.31
N ILE A 249 6.02 -20.22 -11.32
CA ILE A 249 6.41 -19.60 -12.59
C ILE A 249 5.12 -19.32 -13.37
N GLY A 250 4.81 -18.03 -13.58
CA GLY A 250 3.61 -17.59 -14.31
C GLY A 250 3.84 -17.51 -15.80
N GLU A 251 5.01 -17.01 -16.23
CA GLU A 251 5.33 -16.82 -17.65
C GLU A 251 6.81 -17.04 -17.92
N MET A 252 7.10 -17.51 -19.13
CA MET A 252 8.46 -17.66 -19.66
C MET A 252 8.48 -17.23 -21.12
N GLU A 253 9.23 -16.18 -21.43
CA GLU A 253 9.39 -15.65 -22.79
C GLU A 253 10.54 -16.31 -23.58
N VAL A 254 11.24 -17.24 -22.95
CA VAL A 254 12.33 -18.01 -23.53
C VAL A 254 12.15 -19.50 -23.24
N PRO A 255 12.68 -20.40 -24.08
CA PRO A 255 12.67 -21.83 -23.79
C PRO A 255 13.45 -22.13 -22.52
N VAL A 256 12.79 -22.63 -21.48
CA VAL A 256 13.39 -23.01 -20.20
C VAL A 256 12.96 -24.42 -19.85
N ASN A 257 13.92 -25.29 -19.60
CA ASN A 257 13.65 -26.65 -19.15
C ASN A 257 13.50 -26.66 -17.61
N ILE A 258 12.28 -26.45 -17.14
CA ILE A 258 11.94 -26.43 -15.72
C ILE A 258 11.81 -27.82 -15.07
N THR A 259 11.95 -28.90 -15.84
CA THR A 259 12.07 -30.26 -15.28
C THR A 259 13.48 -30.54 -14.75
N ASN A 260 14.47 -29.73 -15.13
CA ASN A 260 15.85 -29.88 -14.67
C ASN A 260 16.03 -29.14 -13.32
N PRO A 261 16.34 -29.86 -12.22
CA PRO A 261 16.53 -29.27 -10.92
C PRO A 261 17.64 -28.20 -10.87
N LYS A 262 18.66 -28.29 -11.71
CA LYS A 262 19.74 -27.30 -11.80
C LYS A 262 19.24 -25.98 -12.38
N VAL A 263 18.28 -26.04 -13.31
CA VAL A 263 17.63 -24.83 -13.89
C VAL A 263 16.74 -24.16 -12.85
N ILE A 264 15.89 -24.93 -12.15
CA ILE A 264 15.07 -24.41 -11.06
C ILE A 264 15.92 -23.70 -10.01
N ARG A 265 17.02 -24.34 -9.57
CA ARG A 265 17.92 -23.72 -8.59
C ARG A 265 18.53 -22.41 -9.08
N LYS A 266 18.86 -22.28 -10.37
CA LYS A 266 19.34 -21.01 -10.94
C LYS A 266 18.24 -19.93 -10.92
N ILE A 267 16.99 -20.30 -11.24
CA ILE A 267 15.84 -19.40 -11.16
C ILE A 267 15.66 -18.90 -9.71
N GLU A 268 15.66 -19.80 -8.74
CA GLU A 268 15.54 -19.47 -7.32
C GLU A 268 16.66 -18.53 -6.84
N LEU A 269 17.90 -18.73 -7.30
CA LEU A 269 19.02 -17.84 -6.98
C LEU A 269 18.83 -16.44 -7.57
N SER A 270 18.31 -16.34 -8.81
CA SER A 270 18.00 -15.05 -9.43
C SER A 270 16.86 -14.34 -8.70
N LEU A 271 15.80 -15.07 -8.32
CA LEU A 271 14.70 -14.53 -7.50
C LEU A 271 15.19 -13.98 -6.17
N ARG A 272 16.02 -14.73 -5.45
CA ARG A 272 16.62 -14.28 -4.17
C ARG A 272 17.36 -12.96 -4.35
N LYS A 273 18.12 -12.83 -5.44
CA LYS A 273 18.88 -11.61 -5.73
C LYS A 273 17.97 -10.40 -5.97
N GLU A 274 16.92 -10.55 -6.79
CA GLU A 274 16.01 -9.43 -7.09
C GLU A 274 15.18 -9.04 -5.87
N ILE A 275 14.65 -9.99 -5.12
CA ILE A 275 13.91 -9.69 -3.88
C ILE A 275 14.84 -9.00 -2.87
N LYS A 276 16.05 -9.52 -2.65
CA LYS A 276 17.04 -8.90 -1.75
C LYS A 276 17.34 -7.46 -2.14
N LYS A 277 17.50 -7.18 -3.43
CA LYS A 277 17.74 -5.84 -3.96
C LYS A 277 16.59 -4.86 -3.63
N GLU A 278 15.34 -5.33 -3.69
CA GLU A 278 14.19 -4.50 -3.31
C GLU A 278 14.18 -4.19 -1.80
N LEU A 279 14.44 -5.20 -0.95
CA LEU A 279 14.53 -4.99 0.50
C LEU A 279 15.66 -3.99 0.84
N GLU A 280 16.85 -4.20 0.29
CA GLU A 280 18.00 -3.32 0.52
C GLU A 280 17.75 -1.89 0.01
N LYS A 281 17.04 -1.74 -1.11
CA LYS A 281 16.65 -0.44 -1.66
C LYS A 281 15.68 0.27 -0.71
N ALA A 282 14.68 -0.43 -0.18
CA ALA A 282 13.73 0.14 0.79
C ALA A 282 14.43 0.56 2.09
N ILE A 283 15.32 -0.28 2.62
CA ILE A 283 16.10 0.03 3.83
C ILE A 283 16.95 1.28 3.63
N LYS A 284 17.73 1.34 2.56
CA LYS A 284 18.58 2.51 2.25
C LYS A 284 17.77 3.78 2.08
N HIS A 285 16.61 3.69 1.46
CA HIS A 285 15.70 4.82 1.29
C HIS A 285 15.19 5.32 2.64
N ALA A 286 14.66 4.45 3.49
CA ALA A 286 14.17 4.80 4.82
C ALA A 286 15.28 5.39 5.72
N GLN A 287 16.50 4.83 5.64
CA GLN A 287 17.68 5.34 6.35
C GLN A 287 18.06 6.75 5.90
N LYS A 288 18.02 7.03 4.60
CA LYS A 288 18.27 8.36 4.04
C LYS A 288 17.26 9.39 4.56
N GLU A 289 15.98 9.02 4.59
CA GLU A 289 14.90 9.88 5.10
C GLU A 289 14.82 9.90 6.64
N LYS A 290 15.65 9.12 7.33
CA LYS A 290 15.69 9.00 8.79
C LYS A 290 14.34 8.61 9.40
N ALA A 291 13.58 7.79 8.68
CA ALA A 291 12.25 7.34 9.04
C ALA A 291 12.23 5.81 9.15
N ASP A 292 12.21 5.29 10.37
CA ASP A 292 12.14 3.85 10.63
C ASP A 292 10.72 3.31 10.42
N ILE A 293 10.32 3.19 9.16
CA ILE A 293 9.01 2.68 8.75
C ILE A 293 8.85 1.16 8.91
N PHE A 294 9.87 0.48 9.39
CA PHE A 294 9.91 -0.97 9.57
C PHE A 294 9.72 -1.38 11.04
N GLY A 295 9.77 -0.40 11.96
CA GLY A 295 9.70 -0.66 13.39
C GLY A 295 10.93 -1.36 13.94
N PHE A 296 12.12 -1.18 13.36
CA PHE A 296 13.34 -1.80 13.88
C PHE A 296 13.66 -1.34 15.31
N GLY A 297 13.38 -0.08 15.62
CA GLY A 297 13.48 0.43 16.99
C GLY A 297 12.55 -0.29 17.94
N GLU A 298 11.33 -0.61 17.52
CA GLU A 298 10.38 -1.36 18.35
C GLU A 298 10.83 -2.82 18.53
N VAL A 299 11.44 -3.44 17.52
CA VAL A 299 12.03 -4.78 17.62
C VAL A 299 13.17 -4.78 18.67
N ILE A 300 14.00 -3.73 18.68
CA ILE A 300 15.06 -3.56 19.71
C ILE A 300 14.43 -3.32 21.09
N HIS A 301 13.42 -2.46 21.15
CA HIS A 301 12.71 -2.15 22.40
C HIS A 301 12.16 -3.41 23.06
N ARG A 302 11.46 -4.25 22.30
CA ARG A 302 10.88 -5.51 22.81
C ARG A 302 11.93 -6.54 23.23
N SER A 303 13.03 -6.64 22.49
CA SER A 303 14.05 -7.67 22.75
C SER A 303 15.12 -7.21 23.74
N ARG A 304 15.43 -5.90 23.80
CA ARG A 304 16.52 -5.31 24.60
C ARG A 304 16.10 -3.96 25.22
N PRO A 305 15.11 -3.91 26.14
CA PRO A 305 14.52 -2.66 26.63
C PRO A 305 15.54 -1.74 27.31
N ASN A 306 16.53 -2.30 28.02
CA ASN A 306 17.55 -1.50 28.70
C ASN A 306 18.53 -0.83 27.71
N GLU A 307 18.87 -1.50 26.62
CA GLU A 307 19.69 -0.92 25.57
C GLU A 307 18.90 0.10 24.76
N TRP A 308 17.62 -0.19 24.49
CA TRP A 308 16.73 0.75 23.82
C TRP A 308 16.64 2.09 24.53
N LYS A 309 16.48 2.10 25.86
CA LYS A 309 16.44 3.34 26.65
C LYS A 309 17.65 4.25 26.40
N LYS A 310 18.85 3.67 26.16
CA LYS A 310 20.08 4.41 25.90
C LYS A 310 20.13 5.03 24.50
N ILE A 311 19.61 4.34 23.48
CA ILE A 311 19.70 4.73 22.08
C ILE A 311 18.46 5.48 21.58
N LYS A 312 17.28 5.28 22.20
CA LYS A 312 16.00 5.89 21.82
C LYS A 312 16.08 7.40 21.54
N PRO A 313 16.70 8.25 22.41
CA PRO A 313 16.70 9.70 22.18
C PRO A 313 17.38 10.14 20.88
N ARG A 314 18.25 9.31 20.33
CA ARG A 314 18.99 9.57 19.09
C ARG A 314 18.72 8.53 18.00
N TRP A 315 17.63 7.74 18.14
CA TRP A 315 17.35 6.64 17.22
C TRP A 315 17.23 7.12 15.76
N SER A 316 16.27 7.96 15.47
CA SER A 316 15.98 8.40 14.10
C SER A 316 17.12 9.20 13.47
N ASP A 317 17.86 10.00 14.25
CA ASP A 317 18.87 10.92 13.70
C ASP A 317 20.29 10.33 13.64
N VAL A 318 20.61 9.36 14.49
CA VAL A 318 21.98 8.85 14.65
C VAL A 318 22.10 7.35 14.39
N TYR A 319 21.28 6.55 15.06
CA TYR A 319 21.43 5.10 15.02
C TYR A 319 20.78 4.47 13.78
N PHE A 320 19.54 4.81 13.49
CA PHE A 320 18.80 4.24 12.35
C PHE A 320 19.47 4.53 10.99
N PRO A 321 19.95 5.75 10.69
CA PRO A 321 20.63 6.04 9.42
C PRO A 321 21.92 5.23 9.18
N LYS A 322 22.55 4.78 10.24
CA LYS A 322 23.80 3.99 10.21
C LYS A 322 23.62 2.53 10.61
N LEU A 323 22.38 2.12 10.83
CA LEU A 323 22.04 0.79 11.29
C LEU A 323 22.51 -0.26 10.29
N ASN A 324 23.25 -1.24 10.78
CA ASN A 324 23.61 -2.41 9.99
C ASN A 324 22.41 -3.36 9.93
N VAL A 325 21.95 -3.65 8.71
CA VAL A 325 20.82 -4.54 8.45
C VAL A 325 21.26 -5.66 7.53
N ASP A 326 21.32 -6.88 8.07
CA ASP A 326 21.65 -8.08 7.32
C ASP A 326 20.38 -8.68 6.71
N VAL A 327 20.35 -8.81 5.38
CA VAL A 327 19.18 -9.33 4.63
C VAL A 327 19.49 -10.71 4.05
N THR A 328 18.71 -11.70 4.45
CA THR A 328 18.72 -13.05 3.90
C THR A 328 17.39 -13.34 3.25
N VAL A 329 17.43 -13.85 2.01
CA VAL A 329 16.22 -14.21 1.24
C VAL A 329 16.32 -15.66 0.81
N GLU A 330 15.26 -16.41 1.04
CA GLU A 330 15.02 -17.74 0.49
C GLU A 330 13.84 -17.68 -0.47
N ALA A 331 14.01 -18.13 -1.69
CA ALA A 331 12.94 -18.20 -2.68
C ALA A 331 12.84 -19.63 -3.22
N TYR A 332 11.61 -20.11 -3.36
CA TYR A 332 11.31 -21.47 -3.79
C TYR A 332 10.25 -21.46 -4.90
N VAL A 333 10.53 -22.20 -5.97
CA VAL A 333 9.55 -22.47 -7.02
C VAL A 333 8.74 -23.70 -6.62
N ARG A 334 7.43 -23.52 -6.38
CA ARG A 334 6.52 -24.62 -5.98
C ARG A 334 5.96 -25.38 -7.16
N ARG A 335 5.59 -24.65 -8.19
CA ARG A 335 4.99 -25.20 -9.41
C ARG A 335 5.59 -24.51 -10.64
N SER A 336 5.70 -25.26 -11.68
CA SER A 336 6.16 -24.77 -12.97
C SER A 336 5.02 -24.49 -13.97
N GLY A 337 3.81 -24.21 -13.43
CA GLY A 337 2.57 -24.08 -14.20
C GLY A 337 1.89 -25.43 -14.49
N LEU A 338 0.83 -25.43 -15.25
CA LEU A 338 0.10 -26.65 -15.66
C LEU A 338 0.86 -27.49 -16.67
N ARG A 339 1.93 -26.94 -17.28
CA ARG A 339 2.76 -27.63 -18.28
C ARG A 339 4.22 -27.60 -17.87
N ASN A 340 4.85 -28.75 -17.80
CA ASN A 340 6.25 -28.91 -17.43
C ASN A 340 7.24 -28.47 -18.54
N LYS A 341 6.79 -28.28 -19.79
CA LYS A 341 7.57 -27.75 -20.89
C LYS A 341 6.90 -26.49 -21.44
N SER A 342 7.69 -25.44 -21.69
CA SER A 342 7.21 -24.27 -22.41
C SER A 342 6.72 -24.68 -23.80
N TYR A 343 5.60 -24.14 -24.24
CA TYR A 343 5.10 -24.29 -25.64
C TYR A 343 6.19 -23.85 -26.64
N LEU A 344 6.96 -22.82 -26.28
CA LEU A 344 8.05 -22.29 -27.10
C LEU A 344 9.21 -23.28 -27.31
N SER A 345 9.40 -24.24 -26.40
CA SER A 345 10.42 -25.28 -26.59
C SER A 345 10.05 -26.29 -27.68
N GLY A 346 8.76 -26.57 -27.87
CA GLY A 346 8.26 -27.45 -28.92
C GLY A 346 8.22 -26.80 -30.31
N VAL A 347 8.11 -25.47 -30.39
CA VAL A 347 8.10 -24.72 -31.66
C VAL A 347 9.50 -24.67 -32.29
N LYS A 348 10.57 -24.60 -31.47
CA LYS A 348 11.97 -24.59 -31.94
C LYS A 348 12.53 -25.93 -32.29
N GLU A 349 11.96 -27.03 -31.79
CA GLU A 349 12.36 -28.39 -32.20
C GLU A 349 11.78 -28.78 -33.59
N ASN A 350 10.78 -28.02 -34.08
CA ASN A 350 10.11 -28.26 -35.38
C ASN A 350 10.49 -27.25 -36.48
N GLN A 351 11.45 -26.36 -36.24
CA GLN A 351 12.08 -25.45 -37.20
C GLN A 351 13.56 -25.82 -37.39
#